data_a1c41c7aa223934d60a60c53725d7665
#
_entry.id   a1c41c7aa223934d60a60c53725d7665
#
_cell.length_a   1.000
_cell.length_b   1.000
_cell.length_c   1.000
_cell.angle_alpha   90.00
_cell.angle_beta   90.00
_cell.angle_gamma   90.00
#
_symmetry.space_group_name_H-M   'P 1'
#
loop_
_entity.id
_entity.type
_entity.pdbx_description
1 polymer ?
#
loop_
_entity_poly.entity_id
_entity_poly.type
_entity_poly.pdbx_seq_one_letter_code
_entity_poly.pdbx_strand_id
1 'polypeptide(L)'
;MKRRTLLMATPLAVLAPCEIADAMRSTLASVARESLARGESEQGGAMGGSTVVYELRIYHVVPGKLENLVARFRDHTMKLFADHRIKSVAYWTALDEPVKSNTFFYILEHPSREAAAANWKAFQDDPEWKSVKAKSEENGKLVEKIDSTFLTLTDFSPRLG
;
A
#
# COMPACT_ATOMS: atom_id res chain seq x y z
N MET A 1 -23.92 69.59 -30.48
CA MET A 1 -22.50 69.16 -30.88
C MET A 1 -22.16 67.95 -30.13
N LYS A 2 -22.16 66.76 -30.77
CA LYS A 2 -21.83 65.47 -30.16
C LYS A 2 -20.48 65.02 -30.74
N ARG A 3 -19.42 64.97 -29.92
CA ARG A 3 -18.12 64.45 -30.29
C ARG A 3 -18.14 62.92 -30.20
N ARG A 4 -17.90 62.23 -31.28
CA ARG A 4 -17.69 60.78 -31.35
C ARG A 4 -16.20 60.50 -31.14
N THR A 5 -15.90 59.77 -30.03
CA THR A 5 -14.56 59.25 -29.80
C THR A 5 -14.44 57.92 -30.53
N LEU A 6 -13.46 57.79 -31.40
CA LEU A 6 -13.13 56.59 -32.14
C LEU A 6 -12.16 55.74 -31.32
N LEU A 7 -12.60 54.59 -30.85
CA LEU A 7 -11.69 53.60 -30.24
C LEU A 7 -10.97 52.82 -31.35
N MET A 8 -9.66 52.94 -31.39
CA MET A 8 -8.83 52.07 -32.20
C MET A 8 -8.57 50.76 -31.44
N ALA A 9 -9.03 49.66 -32.03
CA ALA A 9 -8.72 48.31 -31.55
C ALA A 9 -7.37 47.83 -32.14
N THR A 10 -6.41 47.54 -31.27
CA THR A 10 -5.18 46.88 -31.62
C THR A 10 -5.41 45.39 -31.85
N PRO A 11 -4.92 44.74 -32.88
CA PRO A 11 -5.05 43.29 -33.05
C PRO A 11 -4.09 42.55 -32.12
N LEU A 12 -4.67 41.64 -31.33
CA LEU A 12 -3.93 40.68 -30.53
C LEU A 12 -3.30 39.65 -31.49
N ALA A 13 -1.99 39.59 -31.59
CA ALA A 13 -1.27 38.56 -32.36
C ALA A 13 -1.41 37.21 -31.60
N VAL A 14 -2.16 36.29 -32.17
CA VAL A 14 -2.24 34.90 -31.72
C VAL A 14 -0.97 34.20 -32.22
N LEU A 15 -0.05 33.90 -31.32
CA LEU A 15 1.11 33.07 -31.59
C LEU A 15 0.66 31.64 -31.88
N ALA A 16 1.17 31.03 -32.96
CA ALA A 16 0.83 29.71 -33.42
C ALA A 16 1.36 28.63 -32.43
N PRO A 17 0.61 27.53 -32.20
CA PRO A 17 0.96 26.51 -31.20
C PRO A 17 2.24 25.71 -31.52
N CYS A 18 2.87 25.93 -32.68
CA CYS A 18 4.06 25.21 -33.10
C CYS A 18 5.38 25.73 -32.46
N GLU A 19 5.45 27.00 -32.10
CA GLU A 19 6.68 27.60 -31.53
C GLU A 19 6.88 27.24 -30.04
N ILE A 20 5.79 26.97 -29.30
CA ILE A 20 5.87 26.60 -27.87
C ILE A 20 6.41 25.19 -27.72
N ALA A 21 6.09 24.28 -28.65
CA ALA A 21 6.53 22.89 -28.60
C ALA A 21 8.05 22.74 -28.82
N ASP A 22 8.64 23.61 -29.66
CA ASP A 22 10.07 23.55 -29.96
C ASP A 22 10.93 24.15 -28.82
N ALA A 23 10.46 25.19 -28.16
CA ALA A 23 11.12 25.76 -27.01
C ALA A 23 11.14 24.77 -25.79
N MET A 24 10.07 24.02 -25.58
CA MET A 24 10.02 22.99 -24.52
C MET A 24 10.93 21.79 -24.81
N ARG A 25 11.08 21.37 -26.09
CA ARG A 25 11.97 20.29 -26.45
C ARG A 25 13.44 20.67 -26.29
N SER A 26 13.80 21.90 -26.61
CA SER A 26 15.16 22.42 -26.44
C SER A 26 15.58 22.48 -24.97
N THR A 27 14.68 22.91 -24.10
CA THR A 27 14.94 23.00 -22.64
C THR A 27 15.09 21.63 -21.99
N LEU A 28 14.25 20.65 -22.37
CA LEU A 28 14.34 19.29 -21.84
C LEU A 28 15.60 18.55 -22.32
N ALA A 29 16.03 18.78 -23.56
CA ALA A 29 17.27 18.20 -24.09
C ALA A 29 18.53 18.80 -23.44
N SER A 30 18.50 20.05 -23.03
CA SER A 30 19.59 20.70 -22.30
C SER A 30 19.74 20.14 -20.89
N VAL A 31 18.65 20.02 -20.16
CA VAL A 31 18.64 19.45 -18.77
C VAL A 31 19.10 17.99 -18.78
N ALA A 32 18.66 17.18 -19.77
CA ALA A 32 19.07 15.79 -19.86
C ALA A 32 20.58 15.63 -20.20
N ARG A 33 21.17 16.54 -20.98
CA ARG A 33 22.62 16.52 -21.29
C ARG A 33 23.45 16.97 -20.07
N GLU A 34 22.97 17.91 -19.28
CA GLU A 34 23.68 18.38 -18.10
C GLU A 34 23.70 17.34 -16.97
N SER A 35 22.65 16.53 -16.85
CA SER A 35 22.61 15.39 -15.95
C SER A 35 23.55 14.24 -16.32
N LEU A 36 23.85 14.07 -17.63
CA LEU A 36 24.78 13.04 -18.11
C LEU A 36 26.26 13.49 -18.05
N ALA A 37 26.52 14.80 -17.97
CA ALA A 37 27.88 15.33 -17.91
C ALA A 37 28.40 15.47 -16.47
N ARG A 38 27.54 15.46 -15.47
CA ARG A 38 27.90 15.32 -14.05
C ARG A 38 27.94 13.85 -13.68
N GLY A 39 29.00 13.19 -14.07
CA GLY A 39 29.43 11.92 -13.47
C GLY A 39 29.94 12.17 -12.05
N GLU A 40 29.11 12.68 -11.16
CA GLU A 40 29.36 12.64 -9.74
C GLU A 40 28.87 11.29 -9.23
N SER A 41 29.84 10.43 -9.00
CA SER A 41 29.73 9.27 -8.14
C SER A 41 29.32 9.74 -6.74
N GLU A 42 28.05 10.04 -6.54
CA GLU A 42 27.47 9.96 -5.22
C GLU A 42 27.31 8.47 -4.86
N GLN A 43 28.42 7.88 -4.44
CA GLN A 43 28.39 6.81 -3.46
C GLN A 43 27.85 7.42 -2.15
N GLY A 44 26.62 7.93 -2.20
CA GLY A 44 25.78 8.05 -1.04
C GLY A 44 25.53 6.64 -0.59
N GLY A 45 26.21 6.22 0.46
CA GLY A 45 25.96 4.95 1.12
C GLY A 45 24.47 4.84 1.40
N ALA A 46 23.77 4.08 0.56
CA ALA A 46 22.51 3.48 0.95
C ALA A 46 22.87 2.65 2.18
N MET A 47 22.72 3.24 3.36
CA MET A 47 22.43 2.48 4.56
C MET A 47 21.34 1.52 4.11
N GLY A 48 21.70 0.26 3.93
CA GLY A 48 20.76 -0.83 3.62
C GLY A 48 19.75 -0.95 4.74
N GLY A 49 18.91 0.07 4.89
CA GLY A 49 17.73 0.04 5.71
C GLY A 49 16.89 -1.09 5.14
N SER A 50 16.71 -2.15 5.91
CA SER A 50 15.79 -3.22 5.62
C SER A 50 14.51 -2.60 5.09
N THR A 51 14.16 -2.89 3.84
CA THR A 51 12.87 -2.47 3.23
C THR A 51 11.69 -3.21 3.86
N VAL A 52 11.95 -3.97 4.93
CA VAL A 52 10.95 -4.70 5.70
C VAL A 52 9.83 -3.76 6.12
N VAL A 53 8.63 -4.12 5.77
CA VAL A 53 7.40 -3.44 6.19
C VAL A 53 6.55 -4.39 7.03
N TYR A 54 5.84 -3.82 7.97
CA TYR A 54 4.87 -4.55 8.78
C TYR A 54 3.47 -4.22 8.31
N GLU A 55 2.58 -5.19 8.35
CA GLU A 55 1.17 -4.99 8.03
C GLU A 55 0.34 -5.30 9.26
N LEU A 56 -0.22 -4.26 9.88
CA LEU A 56 -1.23 -4.40 10.93
C LEU A 56 -2.57 -4.70 10.28
N ARG A 57 -3.20 -5.78 10.69
CA ARG A 57 -4.54 -6.14 10.26
C ARG A 57 -5.49 -6.24 11.45
N ILE A 58 -6.64 -5.59 11.30
CA ILE A 58 -7.72 -5.59 12.28
C ILE A 58 -8.95 -6.18 11.61
N TYR A 59 -9.41 -7.31 12.13
CA TYR A 59 -10.60 -7.98 11.64
C TYR A 59 -11.78 -7.67 12.56
N HIS A 60 -12.79 -7.03 12.00
CA HIS A 60 -14.09 -6.85 12.65
C HIS A 60 -14.91 -8.11 12.38
N VAL A 61 -15.12 -8.86 13.42
CA VAL A 61 -15.70 -10.21 13.37
C VAL A 61 -17.21 -10.15 13.61
N VAL A 62 -17.95 -10.94 12.87
CA VAL A 62 -19.39 -11.10 13.08
C VAL A 62 -19.66 -11.54 14.52
N PRO A 63 -20.63 -10.94 15.23
CA PRO A 63 -20.94 -11.32 16.62
C PRO A 63 -21.07 -12.83 16.83
N GLY A 64 -20.37 -13.35 17.83
CA GLY A 64 -20.34 -14.77 18.17
C GLY A 64 -19.48 -15.66 17.25
N LYS A 65 -18.73 -15.08 16.30
CA LYS A 65 -17.88 -15.83 15.35
C LYS A 65 -16.37 -15.74 15.64
N LEU A 66 -15.96 -15.05 16.70
CA LEU A 66 -14.54 -14.85 16.99
C LEU A 66 -13.79 -16.17 17.19
N GLU A 67 -14.34 -17.11 17.98
CA GLU A 67 -13.72 -18.41 18.21
C GLU A 67 -13.57 -19.23 16.91
N ASN A 68 -14.55 -19.18 16.02
CA ASN A 68 -14.49 -19.82 14.72
C ASN A 68 -13.36 -19.23 13.86
N LEU A 69 -13.19 -17.89 13.90
CA LEU A 69 -12.11 -17.22 13.19
C LEU A 69 -10.74 -17.62 13.76
N VAL A 70 -10.59 -17.59 15.09
CA VAL A 70 -9.35 -17.98 15.78
C VAL A 70 -8.99 -19.44 15.47
N ALA A 71 -9.98 -20.35 15.48
CA ALA A 71 -9.77 -21.75 15.11
C ALA A 71 -9.25 -21.86 13.64
N ARG A 72 -9.91 -21.17 12.68
CA ARG A 72 -9.45 -21.16 11.28
C ARG A 72 -8.00 -20.68 11.16
N PHE A 73 -7.61 -19.66 11.92
CA PHE A 73 -6.22 -19.17 11.90
C PHE A 73 -5.26 -20.22 12.46
N ARG A 74 -5.56 -20.78 13.62
CA ARG A 74 -4.72 -21.79 14.31
C ARG A 74 -4.53 -23.04 13.47
N ASP A 75 -5.62 -23.55 12.92
CA ASP A 75 -5.63 -24.88 12.30
C ASP A 75 -5.19 -24.86 10.83
N HIS A 76 -5.34 -23.73 10.14
CA HIS A 76 -5.11 -23.64 8.70
C HIS A 76 -4.34 -22.39 8.25
N THR A 77 -4.80 -21.18 8.64
CA THR A 77 -4.33 -19.94 7.99
C THR A 77 -2.86 -19.69 8.24
N MET A 78 -2.36 -19.95 9.46
CA MET A 78 -0.95 -19.72 9.82
C MET A 78 0.00 -20.57 8.96
N LYS A 79 -0.34 -21.84 8.72
CA LYS A 79 0.42 -22.71 7.83
C LYS A 79 0.43 -22.18 6.40
N LEU A 80 -0.74 -21.86 5.87
CA LEU A 80 -0.88 -21.33 4.52
C LEU A 80 -0.17 -19.97 4.34
N PHE A 81 -0.14 -19.13 5.36
CA PHE A 81 0.67 -17.91 5.34
C PHE A 81 2.16 -18.23 5.16
N ALA A 82 2.67 -19.18 5.92
CA ALA A 82 4.07 -19.60 5.82
C ALA A 82 4.39 -20.18 4.42
N ASP A 83 3.50 -21.01 3.88
CA ASP A 83 3.65 -21.60 2.54
C ASP A 83 3.71 -20.51 1.43
N HIS A 84 3.01 -19.39 1.64
CA HIS A 84 2.99 -18.24 0.74
C HIS A 84 3.96 -17.10 1.15
N ARG A 85 4.95 -17.37 2.00
CA ARG A 85 5.98 -16.39 2.42
C ARG A 85 5.40 -15.15 3.12
N ILE A 86 4.25 -15.29 3.76
CA ILE A 86 3.65 -14.28 4.63
C ILE A 86 4.13 -14.57 6.05
N LYS A 87 5.09 -13.80 6.55
CA LYS A 87 5.66 -14.03 7.89
C LYS A 87 4.74 -13.43 8.95
N SER A 88 4.26 -14.28 9.84
CA SER A 88 3.49 -13.87 11.02
C SER A 88 4.41 -13.36 12.11
N VAL A 89 4.06 -12.20 12.70
CA VAL A 89 4.77 -11.63 13.86
C VAL A 89 4.04 -11.99 15.14
N ALA A 90 2.76 -11.61 15.25
CA ALA A 90 1.95 -11.91 16.43
C ALA A 90 0.45 -11.80 16.14
N TYR A 91 -0.36 -12.41 16.99
CA TYR A 91 -1.82 -12.42 16.96
C TYR A 91 -2.38 -12.08 18.32
N TRP A 92 -3.47 -11.30 18.37
CA TRP A 92 -4.09 -10.88 19.60
C TRP A 92 -5.62 -10.90 19.52
N THR A 93 -6.24 -11.21 20.65
CA THR A 93 -7.62 -10.84 20.96
C THR A 93 -7.59 -9.78 22.05
N ALA A 94 -8.57 -8.89 22.08
CA ALA A 94 -8.65 -7.86 23.11
C ALA A 94 -9.08 -8.48 24.46
N LEU A 95 -8.73 -7.78 25.55
CA LEU A 95 -9.14 -8.16 26.90
C LEU A 95 -10.40 -7.42 27.34
N ASP A 96 -10.68 -6.25 26.77
CA ASP A 96 -11.74 -5.35 27.19
C ASP A 96 -12.86 -5.23 26.16
N GLU A 97 -14.10 -5.17 26.66
CA GLU A 97 -15.28 -4.89 25.83
C GLU A 97 -15.30 -3.42 25.37
N PRO A 98 -15.91 -3.10 24.24
CA PRO A 98 -16.67 -4.01 23.34
C PRO A 98 -15.78 -4.76 22.33
N VAL A 99 -14.49 -4.53 22.31
CA VAL A 99 -13.55 -5.03 21.29
C VAL A 99 -13.23 -6.51 21.49
N LYS A 100 -13.29 -6.99 22.76
CA LYS A 100 -12.98 -8.35 23.15
C LYS A 100 -13.77 -9.41 22.39
N SER A 101 -15.06 -9.16 22.19
CA SER A 101 -15.99 -10.17 21.66
C SER A 101 -16.02 -10.23 20.14
N ASN A 102 -15.47 -9.22 19.44
CA ASN A 102 -15.69 -9.05 18.01
C ASN A 102 -14.47 -8.57 17.21
N THR A 103 -13.28 -8.55 17.79
CA THR A 103 -12.10 -8.05 17.06
C THR A 103 -10.91 -8.98 17.21
N PHE A 104 -10.24 -9.22 16.10
CA PHE A 104 -9.01 -10.01 16.01
C PHE A 104 -7.91 -9.17 15.35
N PHE A 105 -6.75 -9.11 16.00
CA PHE A 105 -5.62 -8.31 15.58
C PHE A 105 -4.45 -9.21 15.22
N TYR A 106 -3.70 -8.82 14.20
CA TYR A 106 -2.41 -9.46 13.95
C TYR A 106 -1.47 -8.56 13.14
N ILE A 107 -0.18 -8.84 13.24
CA ILE A 107 0.86 -8.19 12.48
C ILE A 107 1.60 -9.23 11.65
N LEU A 108 1.83 -8.86 10.40
CA LEU A 108 2.66 -9.61 9.45
C LEU A 108 3.90 -8.79 9.11
N GLU A 109 4.96 -9.50 8.72
CA GLU A 109 6.19 -8.91 8.20
C GLU A 109 6.35 -9.28 6.73
N HIS A 110 6.72 -8.30 5.91
CA HIS A 110 6.97 -8.49 4.49
C HIS A 110 8.31 -7.87 4.09
N PRO A 111 9.05 -8.47 3.14
CA PRO A 111 10.29 -7.89 2.62
C PRO A 111 10.10 -6.51 1.99
N SER A 112 8.94 -6.27 1.37
CA SER A 112 8.51 -4.98 0.81
C SER A 112 7.00 -4.96 0.59
N ARG A 113 6.43 -3.82 0.23
CA ARG A 113 5.00 -3.70 -0.13
C ARG A 113 4.66 -4.47 -1.40
N GLU A 114 5.57 -4.51 -2.36
CA GLU A 114 5.42 -5.26 -3.62
C GLU A 114 5.41 -6.76 -3.34
N ALA A 115 6.34 -7.24 -2.49
CA ALA A 115 6.35 -8.62 -2.04
C ALA A 115 5.06 -8.99 -1.28
N ALA A 116 4.56 -8.10 -0.42
CA ALA A 116 3.28 -8.30 0.26
C ALA A 116 2.14 -8.50 -0.75
N ALA A 117 2.02 -7.63 -1.75
CA ALA A 117 0.98 -7.73 -2.77
C ALA A 117 1.05 -9.05 -3.54
N ALA A 118 2.25 -9.48 -3.95
CA ALA A 118 2.46 -10.74 -4.66
C ALA A 118 2.10 -11.96 -3.79
N ASN A 119 2.54 -11.97 -2.53
CA ASN A 119 2.30 -13.06 -1.60
C ASN A 119 0.81 -13.15 -1.22
N TRP A 120 0.15 -12.03 -0.99
CA TRP A 120 -1.29 -11.97 -0.76
C TRP A 120 -2.08 -12.51 -1.95
N LYS A 121 -1.69 -12.13 -3.18
CA LYS A 121 -2.33 -12.67 -4.37
C LYS A 121 -2.18 -14.19 -4.45
N ALA A 122 -0.97 -14.71 -4.24
CA ALA A 122 -0.72 -16.14 -4.27
C ALA A 122 -1.54 -16.90 -3.21
N PHE A 123 -1.59 -16.38 -1.98
CA PHE A 123 -2.42 -16.94 -0.91
C PHE A 123 -3.92 -16.93 -1.25
N GLN A 124 -4.44 -15.82 -1.78
CA GLN A 124 -5.86 -15.71 -2.13
C GLN A 124 -6.25 -16.62 -3.29
N ASP A 125 -5.33 -16.91 -4.20
CA ASP A 125 -5.54 -17.79 -5.34
C ASP A 125 -5.42 -19.29 -4.99
N ASP A 126 -4.84 -19.59 -3.84
CA ASP A 126 -4.61 -20.96 -3.36
C ASP A 126 -5.93 -21.73 -3.24
N PRO A 127 -6.05 -22.92 -3.87
CA PRO A 127 -7.25 -23.74 -3.77
C PRO A 127 -7.49 -24.30 -2.37
N GLU A 128 -6.44 -24.58 -1.58
CA GLU A 128 -6.57 -25.02 -0.18
C GLU A 128 -7.18 -23.89 0.66
N TRP A 129 -6.65 -22.65 0.52
CA TRP A 129 -7.25 -21.51 1.19
C TRP A 129 -8.71 -21.29 0.82
N LYS A 130 -9.05 -21.36 -0.47
CA LYS A 130 -10.45 -21.22 -0.93
C LYS A 130 -11.36 -22.26 -0.30
N SER A 131 -10.93 -23.51 -0.23
CA SER A 131 -11.66 -24.61 0.41
C SER A 131 -11.84 -24.38 1.91
N VAL A 132 -10.76 -24.05 2.63
CA VAL A 132 -10.78 -23.76 4.07
C VAL A 132 -11.72 -22.59 4.38
N LYS A 133 -11.64 -21.51 3.59
CA LYS A 133 -12.50 -20.34 3.75
C LYS A 133 -13.96 -20.73 3.54
N ALA A 134 -14.30 -21.41 2.45
CA ALA A 134 -15.65 -21.81 2.15
C ALA A 134 -16.24 -22.70 3.26
N LYS A 135 -15.49 -23.71 3.72
CA LYS A 135 -15.89 -24.58 4.82
C LYS A 135 -16.12 -23.83 6.15
N SER A 136 -15.23 -22.92 6.48
CA SER A 136 -15.34 -22.15 7.73
C SER A 136 -16.50 -21.15 7.72
N GLU A 137 -16.97 -20.76 6.54
CA GLU A 137 -18.04 -19.79 6.32
C GLU A 137 -19.35 -20.43 5.83
N GLU A 138 -19.48 -21.77 5.85
CA GLU A 138 -20.72 -22.48 5.46
C GLU A 138 -21.95 -22.06 6.28
N ASN A 139 -21.74 -21.66 7.55
CA ASN A 139 -22.76 -21.14 8.44
C ASN A 139 -22.74 -19.59 8.52
N GLY A 140 -22.32 -18.93 7.44
CA GLY A 140 -22.24 -17.46 7.32
C GLY A 140 -20.85 -16.91 7.49
N LYS A 141 -20.68 -15.65 7.12
CA LYS A 141 -19.41 -14.92 7.20
C LYS A 141 -18.82 -14.95 8.61
N LEU A 142 -17.52 -15.01 8.72
CA LEU A 142 -16.81 -14.81 9.97
C LEU A 142 -16.40 -13.35 10.18
N VAL A 143 -16.09 -12.63 9.09
CA VAL A 143 -15.54 -11.27 9.15
C VAL A 143 -16.43 -10.30 8.38
N GLU A 144 -16.78 -9.19 9.02
CA GLU A 144 -17.57 -8.12 8.41
C GLU A 144 -16.67 -7.14 7.64
N LYS A 145 -15.56 -6.74 8.25
CA LYS A 145 -14.64 -5.73 7.73
C LYS A 145 -13.20 -6.07 8.10
N ILE A 146 -12.27 -5.69 7.25
CA ILE A 146 -10.83 -5.78 7.50
C ILE A 146 -10.23 -4.40 7.31
N ASP A 147 -9.54 -3.91 8.33
CA ASP A 147 -8.65 -2.77 8.20
C ASP A 147 -7.21 -3.27 8.05
N SER A 148 -6.47 -2.70 7.11
CA SER A 148 -5.07 -3.03 6.86
C SER A 148 -4.26 -1.74 6.79
N THR A 149 -3.14 -1.71 7.51
CA THR A 149 -2.23 -0.56 7.54
C THR A 149 -0.80 -1.05 7.47
N PHE A 150 -0.05 -0.56 6.48
CA PHE A 150 1.39 -0.79 6.41
C PHE A 150 2.14 0.17 7.33
N LEU A 151 3.11 -0.38 8.06
CA LEU A 151 3.91 0.30 9.07
C LEU A 151 5.39 0.10 8.78
N THR A 152 6.21 1.04 9.23
CA THR A 152 7.65 0.88 9.35
C THR A 152 8.05 1.11 10.79
N LEU A 153 9.08 0.41 11.26
CA LEU A 153 9.62 0.68 12.60
C LEU A 153 10.24 2.08 12.64
N THR A 154 10.09 2.76 13.75
CA THR A 154 10.85 3.98 14.03
C THR A 154 12.31 3.62 14.35
N ASP A 155 13.20 4.59 14.25
CA ASP A 155 14.63 4.44 14.54
C ASP A 155 14.92 4.03 15.99
N PHE A 156 14.01 4.36 16.91
CA PHE A 156 14.09 4.02 18.35
C PHE A 156 13.28 2.76 18.74
N SER A 157 12.61 2.11 17.78
CA SER A 157 11.82 0.93 18.08
C SER A 157 12.71 -0.29 18.35
N PRO A 158 12.40 -1.09 19.38
CA PRO A 158 12.98 -2.44 19.49
C PRO A 158 12.67 -3.26 18.23
N ARG A 159 13.59 -4.12 17.84
CA ARG A 159 13.31 -5.07 16.74
C ARG A 159 12.26 -6.06 17.20
N LEU A 160 11.28 -6.30 16.32
CA LEU A 160 10.34 -7.39 16.51
C LEU A 160 11.07 -8.69 16.14
N GLY A 161 11.17 -9.61 17.07
CA GLY A 161 11.94 -10.85 16.98
C GLY A 161 11.49 -11.84 15.92
#